data_cfe9ef2a55b952332dbf346213843adf
#
_entry.id   cfe9ef2a55b952332dbf346213843adf
#
_cell.length_a   1.000
_cell.length_b   1.000
_cell.length_c   1.000
_cell.angle_alpha   90.00
_cell.angle_beta   90.00
_cell.angle_gamma   90.00
#
_symmetry.space_group_name_H-M   'P 1'
#
loop_
_entity.id
_entity.type
_entity.pdbx_description
1 polymer ?
#
loop_
_entity_poly.entity_id
_entity_poly.type
_entity_poly.pdbx_seq_one_letter_code
_entity_poly.pdbx_strand_id
1 'polypeptide(L)'
;MDFEPVCLETWARREHFAHYFSQVPCTYSLTTKLDITPIMEAKLYPTMLYLIARAVNRYPEFRMDLDRDGNPGIYSVVHPCYTVFHRDDETFSSIWTEYTGDYGAFCRAYEQDLAQFGHNKGMMAKPDAPANTFPVSMLPWESFDGFQLNLQKGYRYLLPIFTMGKYIRDGERYLLPLSIQVHHAACDGFHVCRFLAALKEMIAEPVFLRSGRETEGGLCRGEDR
;
A
#
# COMPACT_ATOMS: atom_id res chain seq x y z
N MET A 1 -4.20 -14.79 -12.77
CA MET A 1 -3.20 -14.03 -11.99
C MET A 1 -1.84 -14.34 -12.59
N ASP A 2 -1.21 -13.36 -13.20
CA ASP A 2 0.06 -13.58 -13.87
C ASP A 2 1.20 -13.35 -12.89
N PHE A 3 1.98 -14.39 -12.65
CA PHE A 3 3.18 -14.39 -11.84
C PHE A 3 4.34 -14.85 -12.72
N GLU A 4 5.31 -13.97 -12.94
CA GLU A 4 6.47 -14.25 -13.79
C GLU A 4 7.66 -14.63 -12.91
N PRO A 5 8.15 -15.89 -13.00
CA PRO A 5 9.32 -16.33 -12.26
C PRO A 5 10.58 -15.53 -12.63
N VAL A 6 11.37 -15.18 -11.64
CA VAL A 6 12.66 -14.52 -11.85
C VAL A 6 13.72 -15.59 -12.19
N CYS A 7 14.40 -15.44 -13.32
CA CYS A 7 15.54 -16.29 -13.66
C CYS A 7 16.75 -15.87 -12.82
N LEU A 8 16.99 -16.59 -11.71
CA LEU A 8 18.08 -16.29 -10.79
C LEU A 8 19.47 -16.35 -11.42
N GLU A 9 19.67 -17.13 -12.48
CA GLU A 9 20.97 -17.26 -13.14
C GLU A 9 21.40 -15.96 -13.84
N THR A 10 20.45 -15.23 -14.40
CA THR A 10 20.69 -14.01 -15.17
C THR A 10 20.31 -12.72 -14.44
N TRP A 11 19.64 -12.85 -13.28
CA TRP A 11 19.16 -11.69 -12.55
C TRP A 11 20.28 -10.92 -11.86
N ALA A 12 20.41 -9.64 -12.15
CA ALA A 12 21.47 -8.77 -11.62
C ALA A 12 21.49 -8.69 -10.09
N ARG A 13 20.34 -8.91 -9.43
CA ARG A 13 20.20 -8.87 -7.96
C ARG A 13 20.31 -10.23 -7.28
N ARG A 14 20.68 -11.28 -8.00
CA ARG A 14 20.77 -12.66 -7.47
C ARG A 14 21.55 -12.75 -6.16
N GLU A 15 22.72 -12.12 -6.10
CA GLU A 15 23.59 -12.17 -4.90
C GLU A 15 22.96 -11.42 -3.72
N HIS A 16 22.38 -10.24 -3.96
CA HIS A 16 21.67 -9.47 -2.95
C HIS A 16 20.46 -10.23 -2.41
N PHE A 17 19.68 -10.84 -3.32
CA PHE A 17 18.53 -11.67 -2.94
C PHE A 17 18.98 -12.84 -2.07
N ALA A 18 19.95 -13.64 -2.49
CA ALA A 18 20.46 -14.79 -1.75
C ALA A 18 20.99 -14.39 -0.37
N HIS A 19 21.70 -13.26 -0.28
CA HIS A 19 22.23 -12.74 0.97
C HIS A 19 21.11 -12.37 1.95
N TYR A 20 20.20 -11.47 1.55
CA TYR A 20 19.16 -10.93 2.42
C TYR A 20 17.93 -11.83 2.56
N PHE A 21 17.82 -12.89 1.77
CA PHE A 21 16.75 -13.86 1.91
C PHE A 21 17.15 -15.08 2.74
N SER A 22 18.39 -15.55 2.60
CA SER A 22 18.84 -16.82 3.19
C SER A 22 19.94 -16.66 4.23
N GLN A 23 20.95 -15.80 3.98
CA GLN A 23 22.14 -15.69 4.85
C GLN A 23 21.89 -14.72 6.03
N VAL A 24 21.35 -13.54 5.73
CA VAL A 24 21.04 -12.49 6.70
C VAL A 24 19.61 -11.99 6.46
N PRO A 25 18.59 -12.81 6.71
CA PRO A 25 17.21 -12.40 6.47
C PRO A 25 16.87 -11.13 7.26
N CYS A 26 16.48 -10.08 6.55
CA CYS A 26 16.10 -8.85 7.20
C CYS A 26 15.03 -8.07 6.42
N THR A 27 14.21 -7.39 7.19
CA THR A 27 13.31 -6.34 6.74
C THR A 27 13.76 -5.01 7.34
N TYR A 28 13.40 -3.93 6.71
CA TYR A 28 13.61 -2.61 7.29
C TYR A 28 12.41 -1.71 6.99
N SER A 29 12.23 -0.69 7.83
CA SER A 29 11.19 0.32 7.67
C SER A 29 11.82 1.68 7.44
N LEU A 30 11.17 2.49 6.60
CA LEU A 30 11.47 3.89 6.41
C LEU A 30 10.19 4.69 6.67
N THR A 31 10.24 5.63 7.60
CA THR A 31 9.12 6.54 7.90
C THR A 31 9.41 7.91 7.33
N THR A 32 8.41 8.51 6.68
CA THR A 32 8.47 9.88 6.15
C THR A 32 7.14 10.58 6.36
N LYS A 33 7.14 11.92 6.33
CA LYS A 33 5.93 12.74 6.28
C LYS A 33 5.67 13.17 4.84
N LEU A 34 4.47 12.90 4.35
CA LEU A 34 3.99 13.30 3.04
C LEU A 34 3.18 14.59 3.17
N ASP A 35 3.47 15.59 2.38
CA ASP A 35 2.62 16.77 2.24
C ASP A 35 1.40 16.40 1.39
N ILE A 36 0.27 16.20 2.05
CA ILE A 36 -1.00 15.80 1.43
C ILE A 36 -1.93 16.98 1.14
N THR A 37 -1.46 18.21 1.35
CA THR A 37 -2.26 19.43 1.15
C THR A 37 -2.97 19.46 -0.22
N PRO A 38 -2.31 19.07 -1.34
CA PRO A 38 -2.96 19.12 -2.66
C PRO A 38 -4.14 18.17 -2.85
N ILE A 39 -4.28 17.15 -1.99
CA ILE A 39 -5.33 16.12 -2.10
C ILE A 39 -6.37 16.17 -0.97
N MET A 40 -6.33 17.20 -0.10
CA MET A 40 -7.22 17.31 1.06
C MET A 40 -8.71 17.50 0.71
N GLU A 41 -9.03 17.88 -0.52
CA GLU A 41 -10.43 17.96 -0.99
C GLU A 41 -11.04 16.58 -1.32
N ALA A 42 -10.22 15.54 -1.43
CA ALA A 42 -10.66 14.19 -1.72
C ALA A 42 -10.79 13.36 -0.42
N LYS A 43 -11.55 12.26 -0.46
CA LYS A 43 -11.55 11.29 0.65
C LYS A 43 -10.16 10.71 0.84
N LEU A 44 -9.51 11.03 1.95
CA LEU A 44 -8.07 10.76 2.16
C LEU A 44 -7.72 9.26 2.04
N TYR A 45 -8.46 8.39 2.74
CA TYR A 45 -8.08 6.98 2.81
C TYR A 45 -8.13 6.27 1.45
N PRO A 46 -9.24 6.27 0.69
CA PRO A 46 -9.26 5.65 -0.64
C PRO A 46 -8.29 6.32 -1.61
N THR A 47 -8.07 7.64 -1.51
CA THR A 47 -7.09 8.34 -2.34
C THR A 47 -5.67 7.85 -2.07
N MET A 48 -5.29 7.72 -0.80
CA MET A 48 -3.98 7.20 -0.43
C MET A 48 -3.81 5.73 -0.80
N LEU A 49 -4.85 4.89 -0.63
CA LEU A 49 -4.84 3.50 -1.10
C LEU A 49 -4.56 3.42 -2.61
N TYR A 50 -5.25 4.24 -3.40
CA TYR A 50 -5.04 4.32 -4.84
C TYR A 50 -3.61 4.76 -5.20
N LEU A 51 -3.11 5.82 -4.58
CA LEU A 51 -1.79 6.38 -4.87
C LEU A 51 -0.67 5.41 -4.49
N ILE A 52 -0.78 4.77 -3.32
CA ILE A 52 0.16 3.72 -2.89
C ILE A 52 0.11 2.56 -3.88
N ALA A 53 -1.08 2.06 -4.23
CA ALA A 53 -1.24 0.97 -5.19
C ALA A 53 -0.66 1.32 -6.57
N ARG A 54 -0.89 2.55 -7.04
CA ARG A 54 -0.33 3.04 -8.29
C ARG A 54 1.21 3.08 -8.27
N ALA A 55 1.80 3.57 -7.17
CA ALA A 55 3.25 3.60 -7.00
C ALA A 55 3.86 2.19 -6.89
N VAL A 56 3.23 1.28 -6.14
CA VAL A 56 3.64 -0.13 -6.01
C VAL A 56 3.63 -0.82 -7.38
N ASN A 57 2.55 -0.65 -8.14
CA ASN A 57 2.40 -1.28 -9.45
C ASN A 57 3.34 -0.69 -10.54
N ARG A 58 3.95 0.46 -10.29
CA ARG A 58 4.93 1.08 -11.20
C ARG A 58 6.29 0.36 -11.19
N TYR A 59 6.63 -0.33 -10.08
CA TYR A 59 7.98 -0.87 -9.90
C TYR A 59 7.95 -2.37 -9.57
N PRO A 60 8.70 -3.21 -10.29
CA PRO A 60 8.67 -4.65 -10.12
C PRO A 60 9.15 -5.11 -8.73
N GLU A 61 10.07 -4.40 -8.10
CA GLU A 61 10.62 -4.73 -6.79
C GLU A 61 9.54 -4.74 -5.68
N PHE A 62 8.49 -3.95 -5.85
CA PHE A 62 7.35 -3.89 -4.92
C PHE A 62 6.24 -4.90 -5.25
N ARG A 63 6.37 -5.65 -6.34
CA ARG A 63 5.44 -6.71 -6.75
C ARG A 63 6.07 -8.10 -6.68
N MET A 64 7.26 -8.18 -6.09
CA MET A 64 7.98 -9.44 -5.92
C MET A 64 7.40 -10.24 -4.77
N ASP A 65 7.23 -11.55 -4.99
CA ASP A 65 6.85 -12.53 -3.98
C ASP A 65 7.41 -13.92 -4.35
N LEU A 66 7.02 -14.91 -3.60
CA LEU A 66 7.40 -16.30 -3.80
C LEU A 66 6.22 -17.11 -4.36
N ASP A 67 6.50 -18.02 -5.28
CA ASP A 67 5.53 -19.03 -5.66
C ASP A 67 5.33 -20.09 -4.55
N ARG A 68 4.49 -21.09 -4.80
CA ARG A 68 4.21 -22.17 -3.84
C ARG A 68 5.43 -23.03 -3.52
N ASP A 69 6.39 -23.08 -4.43
CA ASP A 69 7.63 -23.84 -4.29
C ASP A 69 8.74 -23.01 -3.64
N GLY A 70 8.48 -21.71 -3.41
CA GLY A 70 9.40 -20.77 -2.78
C GLY A 70 10.37 -20.10 -3.75
N ASN A 71 10.10 -20.14 -5.06
CA ASN A 71 10.89 -19.44 -6.05
C ASN A 71 10.42 -17.98 -6.18
N PRO A 72 11.35 -17.02 -6.29
CA PRO A 72 10.99 -15.62 -6.47
C PRO A 72 10.40 -15.35 -7.84
N GLY A 73 9.40 -14.49 -7.88
CA GLY A 73 8.80 -14.00 -9.11
C GLY A 73 8.12 -12.66 -8.89
N ILE A 74 7.52 -12.12 -9.93
CA ILE A 74 6.94 -10.79 -9.95
C ILE A 74 5.50 -10.90 -10.45
N TYR A 75 4.55 -10.41 -9.65
CA TYR A 75 3.17 -10.29 -10.09
C TYR A 75 3.01 -9.22 -11.17
N SER A 76 2.16 -9.45 -12.17
CA SER A 76 1.79 -8.44 -13.17
C SER A 76 1.12 -7.21 -12.52
N VAL A 77 0.30 -7.47 -11.49
CA VAL A 77 -0.40 -6.45 -10.70
C VAL A 77 -0.56 -6.93 -9.26
N VAL A 78 -0.56 -6.00 -8.30
CA VAL A 78 -0.89 -6.26 -6.89
C VAL A 78 -1.96 -5.28 -6.40
N HIS A 79 -2.76 -5.73 -5.43
CA HIS A 79 -3.93 -5.03 -4.93
C HIS A 79 -3.76 -4.62 -3.46
N PRO A 80 -4.26 -3.46 -3.01
CA PRO A 80 -4.23 -3.10 -1.61
C PRO A 80 -5.21 -3.95 -0.79
N CYS A 81 -4.72 -4.52 0.30
CA CYS A 81 -5.50 -5.13 1.36
C CYS A 81 -5.41 -4.23 2.59
N TYR A 82 -6.52 -3.70 3.07
CA TYR A 82 -6.52 -2.63 4.04
C TYR A 82 -7.43 -2.90 5.24
N THR A 83 -7.11 -2.24 6.36
CA THR A 83 -7.81 -2.46 7.64
C THR A 83 -9.07 -1.61 7.74
N VAL A 84 -10.12 -2.22 8.31
CA VAL A 84 -11.38 -1.57 8.73
C VAL A 84 -11.53 -1.78 10.23
N PHE A 85 -11.64 -0.68 10.97
CA PHE A 85 -11.76 -0.71 12.43
C PHE A 85 -13.21 -0.83 12.88
N HIS A 86 -13.48 -1.68 13.87
CA HIS A 86 -14.77 -1.92 14.50
C HIS A 86 -14.79 -1.31 15.90
N ARG A 87 -15.52 -0.22 16.06
CA ARG A 87 -15.57 0.53 17.34
C ARG A 87 -16.30 -0.19 18.47
N ASP A 88 -17.19 -1.10 18.11
CA ASP A 88 -18.05 -1.82 19.06
C ASP A 88 -17.29 -2.87 19.88
N ASP A 89 -16.23 -3.42 19.35
CA ASP A 89 -15.40 -4.44 20.02
C ASP A 89 -13.88 -4.14 19.96
N GLU A 90 -13.50 -2.96 19.46
CA GLU A 90 -12.11 -2.49 19.35
C GLU A 90 -11.21 -3.44 18.55
N THR A 91 -11.80 -4.16 17.60
CA THR A 91 -11.08 -5.04 16.68
C THR A 91 -10.94 -4.41 15.30
N PHE A 92 -10.23 -5.07 14.40
CA PHE A 92 -10.21 -4.72 12.98
C PHE A 92 -10.36 -5.97 12.13
N SER A 93 -10.82 -5.76 10.91
CA SER A 93 -10.76 -6.74 9.84
C SER A 93 -10.01 -6.18 8.64
N SER A 94 -9.59 -7.06 7.75
CA SER A 94 -8.95 -6.70 6.48
C SER A 94 -9.87 -7.02 5.33
N ILE A 95 -10.03 -6.08 4.42
CA ILE A 95 -10.67 -6.25 3.13
C ILE A 95 -9.72 -5.79 2.03
N TRP A 96 -9.96 -6.19 0.80
CA TRP A 96 -9.12 -5.83 -0.34
C TRP A 96 -9.96 -5.29 -1.48
N THR A 97 -9.37 -4.39 -2.28
CA THR A 97 -10.00 -3.84 -3.48
C THR A 97 -9.09 -4.04 -4.68
N GLU A 98 -9.68 -4.46 -5.79
CA GLU A 98 -8.94 -4.62 -7.02
C GLU A 98 -8.38 -3.27 -7.50
N TYR A 99 -7.06 -3.21 -7.70
CA TYR A 99 -6.42 -2.02 -8.26
C TYR A 99 -6.70 -1.94 -9.77
N THR A 100 -7.15 -0.78 -10.19
CA THR A 100 -7.25 -0.38 -11.59
C THR A 100 -6.46 0.91 -11.81
N GLY A 101 -6.05 1.19 -13.04
CA GLY A 101 -5.35 2.44 -13.35
C GLY A 101 -6.24 3.69 -13.33
N ASP A 102 -7.57 3.51 -13.26
CA ASP A 102 -8.55 4.60 -13.19
C ASP A 102 -8.95 4.89 -11.74
N TYR A 103 -8.75 6.14 -11.32
CA TYR A 103 -9.03 6.57 -9.95
C TYR A 103 -10.51 6.47 -9.58
N GLY A 104 -11.39 6.91 -10.48
CA GLY A 104 -12.84 6.90 -10.22
C GLY A 104 -13.37 5.46 -10.12
N ALA A 105 -12.92 4.57 -11.00
CA ALA A 105 -13.28 3.16 -10.93
C ALA A 105 -12.77 2.49 -9.64
N PHE A 106 -11.53 2.79 -9.23
CA PHE A 106 -10.98 2.29 -7.97
C PHE A 106 -11.78 2.77 -6.75
N CYS A 107 -12.12 4.07 -6.68
CA CYS A 107 -12.91 4.61 -5.58
C CYS A 107 -14.30 3.99 -5.50
N ARG A 108 -14.97 3.78 -6.64
CA ARG A 108 -16.26 3.07 -6.66
C ARG A 108 -16.15 1.63 -6.16
N ALA A 109 -15.13 0.90 -6.62
CA ALA A 109 -14.88 -0.47 -6.15
C ALA A 109 -14.59 -0.51 -4.64
N TYR A 110 -13.78 0.44 -4.14
CA TYR A 110 -13.51 0.61 -2.71
C TYR A 110 -14.81 0.83 -1.90
N GLU A 111 -15.68 1.73 -2.34
CA GLU A 111 -16.95 2.03 -1.66
C GLU A 111 -17.89 0.82 -1.67
N GLN A 112 -17.97 0.09 -2.78
CA GLN A 112 -18.73 -1.15 -2.88
C GLN A 112 -18.20 -2.24 -1.94
N ASP A 113 -16.88 -2.45 -1.90
CA ASP A 113 -16.24 -3.41 -1.00
C ASP A 113 -16.46 -3.04 0.46
N LEU A 114 -16.32 -1.76 0.80
CA LEU A 114 -16.56 -1.27 2.16
C LEU A 114 -18.03 -1.43 2.58
N ALA A 115 -18.97 -1.11 1.69
CA ALA A 115 -20.40 -1.28 1.96
C ALA A 115 -20.79 -2.75 2.15
N GLN A 116 -20.21 -3.65 1.36
CA GLN A 116 -20.55 -5.07 1.38
C GLN A 116 -19.84 -5.83 2.51
N PHE A 117 -18.58 -5.52 2.80
CA PHE A 117 -17.72 -6.31 3.68
C PHE A 117 -17.23 -5.56 4.91
N GLY A 118 -17.33 -4.23 4.94
CA GLY A 118 -16.71 -3.39 5.97
C GLY A 118 -17.25 -3.61 7.39
N HIS A 119 -18.43 -4.23 7.55
CA HIS A 119 -19.01 -4.59 8.86
C HIS A 119 -18.82 -6.06 9.25
N ASN A 120 -18.22 -6.87 8.37
CA ASN A 120 -17.89 -8.25 8.69
C ASN A 120 -16.71 -8.30 9.67
N LYS A 121 -16.82 -9.20 10.63
CA LYS A 121 -15.79 -9.44 11.65
C LYS A 121 -14.80 -10.52 11.20
N GLY A 122 -13.62 -10.54 11.83
CA GLY A 122 -12.56 -11.51 11.58
C GLY A 122 -11.42 -10.91 10.74
N MET A 123 -10.26 -11.57 10.73
CA MET A 123 -9.04 -11.05 10.09
C MET A 123 -9.21 -10.75 8.60
N MET A 124 -9.87 -11.64 7.86
CA MET A 124 -10.13 -11.50 6.43
C MET A 124 -11.64 -11.43 6.21
N ALA A 125 -12.21 -10.23 6.19
CA ALA A 125 -13.65 -10.03 6.11
C ALA A 125 -14.22 -10.15 4.69
N LYS A 126 -13.42 -9.85 3.67
CA LYS A 126 -13.75 -10.12 2.26
C LYS A 126 -13.14 -11.46 1.87
N PRO A 127 -13.94 -12.46 1.44
CA PRO A 127 -13.44 -13.78 1.05
C PRO A 127 -12.57 -13.73 -0.20
N ASP A 128 -11.94 -14.86 -0.50
CA ASP A 128 -11.18 -15.09 -1.74
C ASP A 128 -10.07 -14.06 -2.02
N ALA A 129 -9.41 -13.58 -0.95
CA ALA A 129 -8.29 -12.67 -1.10
C ALA A 129 -7.20 -13.31 -1.97
N PRO A 130 -6.83 -12.69 -3.11
CA PRO A 130 -5.79 -13.22 -3.96
C PRO A 130 -4.42 -13.06 -3.30
N ALA A 131 -3.46 -13.93 -3.67
CA ALA A 131 -2.12 -13.90 -3.10
C ALA A 131 -1.35 -12.60 -3.41
N ASN A 132 -1.69 -11.93 -4.52
CA ASN A 132 -1.08 -10.68 -4.96
C ASN A 132 -1.68 -9.44 -4.25
N THR A 133 -1.87 -9.51 -2.95
CA THR A 133 -2.30 -8.38 -2.12
C THR A 133 -1.19 -7.92 -1.19
N PHE A 134 -1.07 -6.60 -1.01
CA PHE A 134 -0.14 -5.99 -0.04
C PHE A 134 -0.91 -5.23 1.04
N PRO A 135 -0.49 -5.31 2.32
CA PRO A 135 -1.22 -4.72 3.42
C PRO A 135 -1.00 -3.20 3.54
N VAL A 136 -2.10 -2.49 3.80
CA VAL A 136 -2.11 -1.07 4.13
C VAL A 136 -2.95 -0.85 5.38
N SER A 137 -2.35 -0.28 6.42
CA SER A 137 -3.01 0.05 7.67
C SER A 137 -3.04 1.56 7.89
N MET A 138 -3.98 2.03 8.69
CA MET A 138 -4.02 3.41 9.15
C MET A 138 -4.26 3.46 10.66
N LEU A 139 -3.49 4.31 11.35
CA LEU A 139 -3.65 4.66 12.76
C LEU A 139 -4.22 6.08 12.85
N PRO A 140 -5.56 6.26 12.73
CA PRO A 140 -6.15 7.60 12.64
C PRO A 140 -6.16 8.36 13.97
N TRP A 141 -5.78 7.70 15.06
CA TRP A 141 -5.81 8.28 16.41
C TRP A 141 -4.53 9.02 16.77
N GLU A 142 -3.37 8.66 16.17
CA GLU A 142 -2.08 9.22 16.55
C GLU A 142 -1.17 9.43 15.34
N SER A 143 -0.36 10.49 15.41
CA SER A 143 0.75 10.74 14.48
C SER A 143 2.01 10.09 15.01
N PHE A 144 2.97 9.76 14.14
CA PHE A 144 4.23 9.15 14.54
C PHE A 144 5.40 9.64 13.68
N ASP A 145 6.60 9.60 14.26
CA ASP A 145 7.86 9.88 13.56
C ASP A 145 8.61 8.61 13.16
N GLY A 146 8.18 7.46 13.69
CA GLY A 146 8.71 6.14 13.35
C GLY A 146 7.70 5.05 13.68
N PHE A 147 7.56 4.09 12.77
CA PHE A 147 6.73 2.90 12.96
C PHE A 147 7.37 1.71 12.24
N GLN A 148 7.41 0.57 12.90
CA GLN A 148 7.93 -0.66 12.33
C GLN A 148 7.26 -1.88 12.94
N LEU A 149 7.11 -2.93 12.15
CA LEU A 149 6.68 -4.24 12.62
C LEU A 149 7.90 -5.12 12.85
N ASN A 150 8.00 -5.71 14.04
CA ASN A 150 9.07 -6.65 14.35
C ASN A 150 8.65 -8.05 13.90
N LEU A 151 9.09 -8.43 12.71
CA LEU A 151 8.76 -9.72 12.11
C LEU A 151 9.65 -10.83 12.68
N GLN A 152 9.02 -11.99 12.92
CA GLN A 152 9.71 -13.14 13.50
C GLN A 152 10.73 -13.76 12.54
N LYS A 153 11.69 -14.50 13.08
CA LYS A 153 12.64 -15.28 12.31
C LYS A 153 11.93 -16.22 11.32
N GLY A 154 12.40 -16.26 10.08
CA GLY A 154 11.81 -17.07 9.02
C GLY A 154 10.66 -16.40 8.27
N TYR A 155 10.43 -15.12 8.52
CA TYR A 155 9.49 -14.35 7.72
C TYR A 155 9.93 -14.29 6.26
N ARG A 156 9.03 -14.71 5.38
CA ARG A 156 9.33 -14.87 3.94
C ARG A 156 8.44 -14.02 3.03
N TYR A 157 7.73 -13.07 3.60
CA TYR A 157 6.83 -12.20 2.86
C TYR A 157 7.62 -11.06 2.21
N LEU A 158 7.59 -10.97 0.88
CA LEU A 158 8.40 -10.02 0.11
C LEU A 158 7.64 -8.75 -0.29
N LEU A 159 6.31 -8.80 -0.36
CA LEU A 159 5.50 -7.62 -0.68
C LEU A 159 5.62 -6.54 0.40
N PRO A 160 5.50 -5.26 0.05
CA PRO A 160 5.65 -4.16 0.99
C PRO A 160 4.49 -4.09 1.98
N ILE A 161 4.74 -3.54 3.17
CA ILE A 161 3.73 -3.24 4.18
C ILE A 161 3.70 -1.72 4.40
N PHE A 162 2.52 -1.13 4.38
CA PHE A 162 2.34 0.30 4.57
C PHE A 162 1.53 0.58 5.83
N THR A 163 1.96 1.59 6.60
CA THR A 163 1.20 2.10 7.74
C THR A 163 1.17 3.62 7.69
N MET A 164 -0.03 4.18 7.63
CA MET A 164 -0.27 5.62 7.71
C MET A 164 -0.67 5.98 9.14
N GLY A 165 -0.26 7.16 9.60
CA GLY A 165 -0.73 7.73 10.87
C GLY A 165 -1.76 8.84 10.67
N LYS A 166 -2.13 9.48 11.77
CA LYS A 166 -2.94 10.69 11.75
C LYS A 166 -2.11 11.83 11.17
N TYR A 167 -2.65 12.54 10.18
CA TYR A 167 -1.97 13.73 9.67
C TYR A 167 -1.96 14.86 10.70
N ILE A 168 -0.95 15.70 10.64
CA ILE A 168 -0.82 16.90 11.46
C ILE A 168 -0.82 18.12 10.55
N ARG A 169 -1.28 19.26 11.10
CA ARG A 169 -1.16 20.55 10.44
C ARG A 169 0.15 21.23 10.85
N ASP A 170 0.93 21.63 9.86
CA ASP A 170 2.18 22.38 10.01
C ASP A 170 2.09 23.65 9.15
N GLY A 171 1.66 24.75 9.76
CA GLY A 171 1.33 25.98 9.05
C GLY A 171 0.15 25.78 8.09
N GLU A 172 0.41 25.94 6.79
CA GLU A 172 -0.57 25.73 5.72
C GLU A 172 -0.56 24.30 5.14
N ARG A 173 0.36 23.47 5.62
CA ARG A 173 0.53 22.10 5.12
C ARG A 173 -0.17 21.08 6.02
N TYR A 174 -0.64 20.00 5.39
CA TYR A 174 -1.10 18.80 6.06
C TYR A 174 -0.08 17.69 5.81
N LEU A 175 0.55 17.21 6.90
CA LEU A 175 1.63 16.24 6.84
C LEU A 175 1.16 14.89 7.36
N LEU A 176 1.12 13.88 6.47
CA LEU A 176 0.73 12.51 6.78
C LEU A 176 1.97 11.65 7.01
N PRO A 177 2.17 11.06 8.19
CA PRO A 177 3.23 10.06 8.39
C PRO A 177 2.89 8.79 7.62
N LEU A 178 3.88 8.29 6.86
CA LEU A 178 3.83 7.03 6.16
C LEU A 178 5.06 6.21 6.51
N SER A 179 4.86 5.03 7.07
CA SER A 179 5.89 4.00 7.23
C SER A 179 5.76 2.98 6.11
N ILE A 180 6.88 2.66 5.48
CA ILE A 180 7.01 1.61 4.47
C ILE A 180 7.96 0.56 5.02
N GLN A 181 7.50 -0.67 5.13
CA GLN A 181 8.35 -1.80 5.49
C GLN A 181 8.53 -2.71 4.29
N VAL A 182 9.77 -3.08 3.99
CA VAL A 182 10.14 -3.93 2.87
C VAL A 182 11.10 -5.03 3.29
N HIS A 183 11.10 -6.14 2.57
CA HIS A 183 12.13 -7.16 2.69
C HIS A 183 13.37 -6.74 1.88
N HIS A 184 14.54 -6.74 2.52
CA HIS A 184 15.77 -6.24 1.88
C HIS A 184 16.20 -7.07 0.67
N ALA A 185 15.80 -8.33 0.60
CA ALA A 185 16.04 -9.15 -0.58
C ALA A 185 15.32 -8.60 -1.84
N ALA A 186 14.12 -8.03 -1.68
CA ALA A 186 13.35 -7.46 -2.78
C ALA A 186 13.73 -5.99 -3.04
N CYS A 187 13.84 -5.18 -2.00
CA CYS A 187 14.00 -3.72 -2.09
C CYS A 187 15.19 -3.21 -1.31
N ASP A 188 16.04 -2.38 -1.95
CA ASP A 188 17.07 -1.56 -1.30
C ASP A 188 16.53 -0.16 -1.00
N GLY A 189 17.32 0.64 -0.29
CA GLY A 189 17.02 2.05 -0.03
C GLY A 189 16.76 2.86 -1.29
N PHE A 190 17.50 2.60 -2.39
CA PHE A 190 17.25 3.24 -3.69
C PHE A 190 15.82 3.02 -4.18
N HIS A 191 15.32 1.78 -4.13
CA HIS A 191 13.98 1.43 -4.58
C HIS A 191 12.90 2.15 -3.75
N VAL A 192 13.06 2.15 -2.41
CA VAL A 192 12.14 2.87 -1.51
C VAL A 192 12.16 4.38 -1.76
N CYS A 193 13.34 4.99 -1.97
CA CYS A 193 13.45 6.41 -2.29
C CYS A 193 12.79 6.74 -3.64
N ARG A 194 12.96 5.91 -4.65
CA ARG A 194 12.32 6.04 -5.96
C ARG A 194 10.80 5.93 -5.87
N PHE A 195 10.29 4.98 -5.09
CA PHE A 195 8.88 4.85 -4.78
C PHE A 195 8.33 6.11 -4.12
N LEU A 196 9.01 6.62 -3.09
CA LEU A 196 8.59 7.83 -2.37
C LEU A 196 8.61 9.08 -3.27
N ALA A 197 9.60 9.19 -4.14
CA ALA A 197 9.65 10.30 -5.10
C ALA A 197 8.43 10.28 -6.03
N ALA A 198 8.08 9.12 -6.59
CA ALA A 198 6.91 8.97 -7.44
C ALA A 198 5.59 9.23 -6.68
N LEU A 199 5.48 8.78 -5.43
CA LEU A 199 4.31 9.03 -4.60
C LEU A 199 4.14 10.53 -4.30
N LYS A 200 5.22 11.22 -3.93
CA LYS A 200 5.22 12.67 -3.68
C LYS A 200 4.87 13.46 -4.95
N GLU A 201 5.38 13.08 -6.10
CA GLU A 201 5.05 13.66 -7.40
C GLU A 201 3.55 13.56 -7.69
N MET A 202 2.95 12.37 -7.53
CA MET A 202 1.53 12.13 -7.75
C MET A 202 0.64 12.92 -6.77
N ILE A 203 1.08 13.14 -5.53
CA ILE A 203 0.36 13.96 -4.55
C ILE A 203 0.46 15.44 -4.92
N ALA A 204 1.64 15.91 -5.30
CA ALA A 204 1.88 17.33 -5.65
C ALA A 204 1.11 17.76 -6.91
N GLU A 205 0.98 16.83 -7.87
CA GLU A 205 0.28 17.08 -9.13
C GLU A 205 -0.87 16.07 -9.31
N PRO A 206 -2.02 16.26 -8.62
CA PRO A 206 -3.10 15.27 -8.60
C PRO A 206 -3.96 15.29 -9.88
N VAL A 207 -3.35 15.06 -11.02
CA VAL A 207 -4.02 15.03 -12.35
C VAL A 207 -5.16 14.01 -12.37
N PHE A 208 -5.02 12.90 -11.65
CA PHE A 208 -6.04 11.85 -11.55
C PHE A 208 -7.38 12.34 -10.97
N LEU A 209 -7.38 13.38 -10.12
CA LEU A 209 -8.60 13.98 -9.60
C LEU A 209 -9.40 14.74 -10.67
N ARG A 210 -8.75 15.17 -11.75
CA ARG A 210 -9.38 15.94 -12.84
C ARG A 210 -10.08 15.00 -13.82
N SER A 211 -9.50 13.85 -14.12
CA SER A 211 -10.09 12.87 -15.06
C SER A 211 -11.37 12.19 -14.52
N GLY A 212 -11.52 12.10 -13.19
CA GLY A 212 -12.74 11.58 -12.55
C GLY A 212 -13.93 12.56 -12.56
N ARG A 213 -13.71 13.86 -12.78
CA ARG A 213 -14.78 14.88 -12.79
C ARG A 213 -15.49 14.96 -14.14
N GLU A 214 -14.89 14.49 -15.22
CA GLU A 214 -15.50 14.50 -16.56
C GLU A 214 -16.49 13.35 -16.79
N THR A 215 -16.45 12.30 -15.99
CA THR A 215 -17.30 11.11 -16.12
C THR A 215 -18.51 11.08 -15.18
N GLU A 216 -18.60 11.94 -14.18
CA GLU A 216 -19.76 12.01 -13.27
C GLU A 216 -20.01 13.43 -12.75
N GLY A 217 -21.19 13.98 -13.12
CA GLY A 217 -21.79 15.11 -12.39
C GLY A 217 -22.34 14.70 -11.02
N GLY A 218 -21.53 14.02 -10.18
CA GLY A 218 -21.88 13.52 -8.85
C GLY A 218 -20.75 13.70 -7.86
N LEU A 219 -20.86 14.76 -7.01
CA LEU A 219 -19.91 15.09 -5.95
C LEU A 219 -19.89 14.02 -4.85
N CYS A 220 -18.75 13.36 -4.65
CA CYS A 220 -18.38 12.88 -3.32
C CYS A 220 -17.75 14.02 -2.52
N ARG A 221 -18.57 14.92 -1.97
CA ARG A 221 -18.12 15.84 -0.91
C ARG A 221 -18.23 15.11 0.42
N GLY A 222 -17.08 14.96 1.09
CA GLY A 222 -17.01 14.32 2.40
C GLY A 222 -17.55 15.22 3.48
N GLU A 223 -18.50 14.71 4.25
CA GLU A 223 -18.70 15.09 5.63
C GLU A 223 -18.15 13.96 6.47
N ASP A 224 -16.93 14.17 6.99
CA ASP A 224 -16.36 13.31 8.03
C ASP A 224 -16.08 14.16 9.26
N ARG A 225 -16.90 13.91 10.29
CA ARG A 225 -16.63 14.30 11.67
C ARG A 225 -16.06 13.12 12.45
#